data_bf421802fd791c09b882cd7ea7973fcc
#
_entry.id   bf421802fd791c09b882cd7ea7973fcc
#
_cell.length_a   1.000
_cell.length_b   1.000
_cell.length_c   1.000
_cell.angle_alpha   90.00
_cell.angle_beta   90.00
_cell.angle_gamma   90.00
#
_symmetry.space_group_name_H-M   'P 1'
#
loop_
_entity.id
_entity.type
_entity.pdbx_description
1 polymer ?
#
loop_
_entity_poly.entity_id
_entity_poly.type
_entity_poly.pdbx_seq_one_letter_code
_entity_poly.pdbx_strand_id
1 'polypeptide(L)'
;MSAIKNIIKQIATEGSSASLFIGTVSAVDTKTRTVDVEPINEDAPVLGVNLQANQEATLGVVLFPRVGSYVAVAMLSGYAAGVVVLTEDVESIEVNINDGTKLTITEGGISLAVKDGTTLDIDDSAAVFNGGDLGGLINVADLTDRLNTIEKDINNLKSVMSSWVPVSQDGGAALKSAVTSWAGKQLTLSQRGDYEDEAVKH
;
A
#
# COMPACT_ATOMS: atom_id res chain seq x y z
N MET A 1 7.84 50.37 -40.55
CA MET A 1 7.76 50.09 -39.08
C MET A 1 7.31 48.69 -38.69
N SER A 2 6.77 47.87 -39.57
CA SER A 2 6.28 46.50 -39.25
C SER A 2 7.41 45.46 -39.15
N ALA A 3 8.45 45.51 -39.99
CA ALA A 3 9.52 44.55 -40.01
C ALA A 3 10.39 44.55 -38.74
N ILE A 4 10.78 45.72 -38.24
CA ILE A 4 11.55 45.85 -36.99
C ILE A 4 10.78 45.33 -35.80
N LYS A 5 9.45 45.62 -35.73
CA LYS A 5 8.59 45.12 -34.66
C LYS A 5 8.47 43.59 -34.67
N ASN A 6 8.42 42.98 -35.87
CA ASN A 6 8.40 41.52 -36.02
C ASN A 6 9.75 40.88 -35.63
N ILE A 7 10.88 41.50 -36.01
CA ILE A 7 12.21 41.04 -35.60
C ILE A 7 12.41 41.13 -34.09
N ILE A 8 11.99 42.25 -33.46
CA ILE A 8 12.05 42.38 -31.99
C ILE A 8 11.14 41.37 -31.30
N LYS A 9 9.94 41.12 -31.84
CA LYS A 9 9.02 40.10 -31.32
C LYS A 9 9.60 38.71 -31.49
N GLN A 10 10.27 38.42 -32.60
CA GLN A 10 10.93 37.15 -32.87
C GLN A 10 12.10 36.92 -31.93
N ILE A 11 12.98 37.94 -31.76
CA ILE A 11 14.10 37.84 -30.78
C ILE A 11 13.57 37.70 -29.36
N ALA A 12 12.49 38.41 -28.97
CA ALA A 12 11.89 38.26 -27.65
C ALA A 12 11.21 36.92 -27.45
N THR A 13 10.71 36.28 -28.51
CA THR A 13 10.12 34.91 -28.43
C THR A 13 11.17 33.83 -28.51
N GLU A 14 12.21 34.02 -29.31
CA GLU A 14 13.35 33.07 -29.40
C GLU A 14 14.21 33.07 -28.12
N GLY A 15 14.22 34.16 -27.36
CA GLY A 15 14.93 34.29 -26.07
C GLY A 15 14.18 33.75 -24.86
N SER A 16 12.93 33.32 -25.01
CA SER A 16 12.08 32.84 -23.89
C SER A 16 11.29 31.55 -24.18
N SER A 17 11.64 30.82 -25.26
CA SER A 17 10.93 29.58 -25.57
C SER A 17 11.44 28.43 -24.70
N ALA A 18 10.58 27.81 -23.91
CA ALA A 18 10.83 26.49 -23.39
C ALA A 18 10.98 25.53 -24.59
N SER A 19 12.08 24.85 -24.69
CA SER A 19 12.25 23.78 -25.68
C SER A 19 11.81 22.45 -25.08
N LEU A 20 11.04 21.69 -25.83
CA LEU A 20 10.63 20.35 -25.48
C LEU A 20 11.35 19.35 -26.39
N PHE A 21 11.94 18.34 -25.82
CA PHE A 21 12.52 17.23 -26.59
C PHE A 21 12.17 15.88 -25.95
N ILE A 22 12.30 14.81 -26.72
CA ILE A 22 12.20 13.43 -26.24
C ILE A 22 13.60 12.84 -26.19
N GLY A 23 13.89 12.07 -25.15
CA GLY A 23 15.16 11.36 -25.01
C GLY A 23 15.00 10.07 -24.23
N THR A 24 16.05 9.28 -24.23
CA THR A 24 16.15 8.02 -23.49
C THR A 24 16.83 8.26 -22.14
N VAL A 25 16.30 7.71 -21.08
CA VAL A 25 16.90 7.78 -19.74
C VAL A 25 18.16 6.90 -19.71
N SER A 26 19.31 7.50 -19.44
CA SER A 26 20.58 6.78 -19.32
C SER A 26 20.98 6.50 -17.87
N ALA A 27 20.56 7.34 -16.92
CA ALA A 27 20.76 7.13 -15.48
C ALA A 27 19.63 7.75 -14.65
N VAL A 28 19.39 7.21 -13.45
CA VAL A 28 18.43 7.72 -12.48
C VAL A 28 19.11 7.87 -11.13
N ASP A 29 19.07 9.06 -10.54
CA ASP A 29 19.46 9.31 -9.16
C ASP A 29 18.26 9.56 -8.28
N THR A 30 17.90 8.56 -7.47
CA THR A 30 16.75 8.62 -6.56
C THR A 30 16.96 9.57 -5.38
N LYS A 31 18.21 9.86 -5.01
CA LYS A 31 18.53 10.75 -3.89
C LYS A 31 18.34 12.21 -4.27
N THR A 32 18.85 12.59 -5.43
CA THR A 32 18.71 13.95 -5.97
C THR A 32 17.43 14.13 -6.77
N ARG A 33 16.70 13.03 -7.06
CA ARG A 33 15.46 13.00 -7.85
C ARG A 33 15.68 13.60 -9.24
N THR A 34 16.74 13.13 -9.89
CA THR A 34 17.16 13.56 -11.22
C THR A 34 17.40 12.38 -12.13
N VAL A 35 17.40 12.65 -13.42
CA VAL A 35 17.75 11.68 -14.46
C VAL A 35 18.71 12.30 -15.45
N ASP A 36 19.55 11.47 -16.03
CA ASP A 36 20.35 11.82 -17.21
C ASP A 36 19.62 11.31 -18.45
N VAL A 37 19.53 12.17 -19.46
CA VAL A 37 18.72 11.91 -20.66
C VAL A 37 19.57 12.10 -21.92
N GLU A 38 19.54 11.11 -22.78
CA GLU A 38 20.12 11.15 -24.13
C GLU A 38 19.06 11.53 -25.15
N PRO A 39 19.10 12.75 -25.74
CA PRO A 39 18.13 13.19 -26.74
C PRO A 39 18.13 12.28 -27.98
N ILE A 40 16.94 11.98 -28.52
CA ILE A 40 16.80 11.10 -29.71
C ILE A 40 17.37 11.72 -31.02
N ASN A 41 17.62 13.01 -31.06
CA ASN A 41 18.18 13.74 -32.21
C ASN A 41 19.71 13.80 -32.20
N GLU A 42 20.38 12.97 -31.40
CA GLU A 42 21.84 12.88 -31.30
C GLU A 42 22.52 14.14 -30.73
N ASP A 43 21.77 15.06 -30.12
CA ASP A 43 22.32 16.16 -29.34
C ASP A 43 23.09 15.65 -28.10
N ALA A 44 23.86 16.53 -27.48
CA ALA A 44 24.60 16.19 -26.27
C ALA A 44 23.65 15.74 -25.13
N PRO A 45 24.07 14.74 -24.33
CA PRO A 45 23.29 14.31 -23.16
C PRO A 45 23.00 15.46 -22.21
N VAL A 46 21.78 15.46 -21.65
CA VAL A 46 21.36 16.43 -20.64
C VAL A 46 21.40 15.73 -19.27
N LEU A 47 22.32 16.19 -18.42
CA LEU A 47 22.55 15.60 -17.11
C LEU A 47 21.73 16.31 -16.02
N GLY A 48 21.28 15.56 -15.03
CA GLY A 48 20.62 16.09 -13.85
C GLY A 48 19.26 16.73 -14.14
N VAL A 49 18.49 16.18 -15.07
CA VAL A 49 17.11 16.63 -15.38
C VAL A 49 16.20 16.33 -14.18
N ASN A 50 15.48 17.32 -13.72
CA ASN A 50 14.63 17.23 -12.54
C ASN A 50 13.40 16.35 -12.77
N LEU A 51 13.05 15.53 -11.78
CA LEU A 51 11.80 14.77 -11.75
C LEU A 51 10.67 15.51 -11.00
N GLN A 52 10.97 16.64 -10.40
CA GLN A 52 9.99 17.47 -9.68
C GLN A 52 10.32 18.97 -9.84
N ALA A 53 9.34 19.81 -9.58
CA ALA A 53 9.48 21.27 -9.78
C ALA A 53 10.46 21.94 -8.81
N ASN A 54 10.65 21.39 -7.62
CA ASN A 54 11.59 21.89 -6.62
C ASN A 54 12.50 20.74 -6.17
N GLN A 55 13.79 20.78 -6.54
CA GLN A 55 14.78 19.74 -6.22
C GLN A 55 15.08 19.61 -4.72
N GLU A 56 14.95 20.70 -3.96
CA GLU A 56 15.20 20.68 -2.51
C GLU A 56 14.01 20.12 -1.73
N ALA A 57 12.83 19.98 -2.36
CA ALA A 57 11.66 19.47 -1.70
C ALA A 57 11.70 17.94 -1.61
N THR A 58 11.42 17.44 -0.41
CA THR A 58 11.21 15.99 -0.20
C THR A 58 9.74 15.59 -0.36
N LEU A 59 8.84 16.57 -0.43
CA LEU A 59 7.40 16.37 -0.54
C LEU A 59 6.94 16.32 -1.99
N GLY A 60 5.78 15.75 -2.23
CA GLY A 60 5.13 15.67 -3.53
C GLY A 60 5.11 14.28 -4.13
N VAL A 61 4.85 14.22 -5.42
CA VAL A 61 4.82 12.98 -6.21
C VAL A 61 6.02 12.98 -7.15
N VAL A 62 6.78 11.89 -7.11
CA VAL A 62 7.90 11.67 -8.02
C VAL A 62 7.71 10.36 -8.75
N LEU A 63 7.82 10.38 -10.07
CA LEU A 63 7.88 9.21 -10.93
C LEU A 63 9.34 8.99 -11.30
N PHE A 64 9.91 7.85 -10.91
CA PHE A 64 11.25 7.46 -11.32
C PHE A 64 11.14 6.63 -12.59
N PRO A 65 11.58 7.16 -13.75
CA PRO A 65 11.51 6.42 -14.99
C PRO A 65 12.50 5.25 -14.99
N ARG A 66 12.17 4.21 -15.75
CA ARG A 66 13.08 3.10 -15.97
C ARG A 66 14.23 3.52 -16.88
N VAL A 67 15.43 3.11 -16.55
CA VAL A 67 16.60 3.29 -17.45
C VAL A 67 16.34 2.61 -18.79
N GLY A 68 16.57 3.32 -19.89
CA GLY A 68 16.28 2.88 -21.25
C GLY A 68 14.88 3.27 -21.76
N SER A 69 13.97 3.78 -20.91
CA SER A 69 12.67 4.29 -21.35
C SER A 69 12.74 5.71 -21.90
N TYR A 70 11.70 6.12 -22.62
CA TYR A 70 11.60 7.47 -23.15
C TYR A 70 10.98 8.43 -22.14
N VAL A 71 11.51 9.65 -22.15
CA VAL A 71 10.95 10.78 -21.39
C VAL A 71 10.84 12.03 -22.28
N ALA A 72 9.85 12.85 -22.00
CA ALA A 72 9.78 14.20 -22.57
C ALA A 72 10.33 15.20 -21.56
N VAL A 73 11.30 16.01 -21.99
CA VAL A 73 12.00 16.97 -21.15
C VAL A 73 11.69 18.38 -21.63
N ALA A 74 11.27 19.24 -20.71
CA ALA A 74 11.16 20.67 -20.94
C ALA A 74 12.41 21.38 -20.40
N MET A 75 13.11 22.08 -21.30
CA MET A 75 14.20 23.00 -20.94
C MET A 75 13.62 24.40 -20.76
N LEU A 76 13.84 24.99 -19.60
CA LEU A 76 13.40 26.34 -19.31
C LEU A 76 14.54 27.31 -19.61
N SER A 77 14.24 28.37 -20.38
CA SER A 77 15.21 29.41 -20.68
C SER A 77 15.74 30.07 -19.40
N GLY A 78 17.07 30.12 -19.25
CA GLY A 78 17.71 30.69 -18.07
C GLY A 78 17.96 29.71 -16.92
N TYR A 79 17.55 28.45 -17.04
CA TYR A 79 17.84 27.37 -16.07
C TYR A 79 18.86 26.39 -16.65
N ALA A 80 19.79 25.98 -15.82
CA ALA A 80 20.83 25.03 -16.24
C ALA A 80 20.33 23.58 -16.39
N ALA A 81 19.13 23.28 -15.87
CA ALA A 81 18.56 21.94 -15.89
C ALA A 81 17.12 21.96 -16.46
N GLY A 82 16.76 20.85 -17.13
CA GLY A 82 15.41 20.59 -17.59
C GLY A 82 14.54 19.97 -16.48
N VAL A 83 13.26 19.81 -16.82
CA VAL A 83 12.32 19.04 -16.00
C VAL A 83 11.62 17.98 -16.87
N VAL A 84 11.47 16.77 -16.35
CA VAL A 84 10.71 15.71 -17.01
C VAL A 84 9.22 16.04 -16.89
N VAL A 85 8.51 16.07 -18.01
CA VAL A 85 7.07 16.38 -18.07
C VAL A 85 6.22 15.18 -18.42
N LEU A 86 6.77 14.17 -19.10
CA LEU A 86 6.13 12.90 -19.42
C LEU A 86 7.15 11.76 -19.30
N THR A 87 6.65 10.60 -18.87
CA THR A 87 7.43 9.38 -18.71
C THR A 87 6.70 8.23 -19.39
N GLU A 88 7.40 7.40 -20.16
CA GLU A 88 6.81 6.23 -20.81
C GLU A 88 6.67 5.05 -19.84
N ASP A 89 7.77 4.64 -19.20
CA ASP A 89 7.83 3.51 -18.27
C ASP A 89 8.42 3.95 -16.94
N VAL A 90 7.84 3.45 -15.85
CA VAL A 90 8.16 3.87 -14.49
C VAL A 90 8.69 2.69 -13.69
N GLU A 91 9.87 2.82 -13.12
CA GLU A 91 10.44 1.82 -12.20
C GLU A 91 9.82 1.93 -10.80
N SER A 92 9.61 3.17 -10.34
CA SER A 92 8.98 3.40 -9.04
C SER A 92 8.24 4.73 -8.97
N ILE A 93 7.28 4.80 -8.06
CA ILE A 93 6.50 6.00 -7.73
C ILE A 93 6.68 6.28 -6.24
N GLU A 94 7.05 7.52 -5.91
CA GLU A 94 7.04 8.02 -4.54
C GLU A 94 5.99 9.10 -4.38
N VAL A 95 5.19 9.02 -3.30
CA VAL A 95 4.27 10.07 -2.86
C VAL A 95 4.60 10.39 -1.41
N ASN A 96 5.07 11.61 -1.16
CA ASN A 96 5.35 12.11 0.18
C ASN A 96 4.44 13.31 0.47
N ILE A 97 3.53 13.19 1.43
CA ILE A 97 2.51 14.23 1.72
C ILE A 97 2.93 15.15 2.86
N ASN A 98 3.71 14.68 3.78
CA ASN A 98 4.25 15.45 4.91
C ASN A 98 5.39 14.66 5.56
N ASP A 99 5.89 15.16 6.68
CA ASP A 99 6.92 14.47 7.46
C ASP A 99 6.39 13.15 8.04
N GLY A 100 6.35 12.11 7.20
CA GLY A 100 6.05 10.75 7.64
C GLY A 100 4.90 10.05 6.93
N THR A 101 4.10 10.72 6.08
CA THR A 101 3.12 10.02 5.24
C THR A 101 3.73 9.78 3.87
N LYS A 102 4.10 8.52 3.62
CA LYS A 102 4.79 8.09 2.39
C LYS A 102 4.07 6.90 1.75
N LEU A 103 3.89 6.96 0.45
CA LEU A 103 3.52 5.82 -0.39
C LEU A 103 4.65 5.56 -1.40
N THR A 104 5.10 4.33 -1.48
CA THR A 104 6.06 3.87 -2.49
C THR A 104 5.45 2.72 -3.26
N ILE A 105 5.51 2.79 -4.58
CA ILE A 105 5.09 1.71 -5.48
C ILE A 105 6.29 1.33 -6.31
N THR A 106 6.61 0.04 -6.38
CA THR A 106 7.68 -0.53 -7.18
C THR A 106 7.17 -1.77 -7.91
N GLU A 107 7.98 -2.36 -8.76
CA GLU A 107 7.69 -3.68 -9.36
C GLU A 107 7.53 -4.78 -8.27
N GLY A 108 8.25 -4.67 -7.16
CA GLY A 108 8.20 -5.64 -6.07
C GLY A 108 7.03 -5.47 -5.10
N GLY A 109 6.27 -4.36 -5.18
CA GLY A 109 5.14 -4.16 -4.29
C GLY A 109 4.81 -2.71 -3.95
N ILE A 110 3.98 -2.57 -2.93
CA ILE A 110 3.47 -1.29 -2.43
C ILE A 110 3.84 -1.18 -0.95
N SER A 111 4.40 -0.04 -0.56
CA SER A 111 4.65 0.31 0.84
C SER A 111 3.94 1.63 1.17
N LEU A 112 3.12 1.61 2.20
CA LEU A 112 2.45 2.77 2.76
C LEU A 112 2.91 2.95 4.21
N ALA A 113 3.38 4.15 4.56
CA ALA A 113 3.69 4.53 5.93
C ALA A 113 2.93 5.80 6.31
N VAL A 114 2.40 5.84 7.53
CA VAL A 114 1.68 6.99 8.05
C VAL A 114 2.37 7.45 9.34
N LYS A 115 3.29 8.40 9.19
CA LYS A 115 4.07 8.99 10.28
C LYS A 115 4.75 7.89 11.13
N ASP A 116 4.73 8.03 12.46
CA ASP A 116 5.27 7.05 13.42
C ASP A 116 4.24 5.96 13.78
N GLY A 117 3.21 5.81 12.93
CA GLY A 117 2.07 4.93 13.17
C GLY A 117 2.04 3.73 12.24
N THR A 118 0.91 3.57 11.56
CA THR A 118 0.62 2.37 10.76
C THR A 118 1.46 2.30 9.50
N THR A 119 2.03 1.13 9.23
CA THR A 119 2.60 0.74 7.93
C THR A 119 1.77 -0.37 7.30
N LEU A 120 1.77 -0.41 5.98
CA LEU A 120 1.21 -1.49 5.18
C LEU A 120 2.17 -1.78 4.04
N ASP A 121 2.72 -2.98 4.04
CA ASP A 121 3.59 -3.46 2.97
C ASP A 121 2.88 -4.62 2.26
N ILE A 122 2.79 -4.54 0.94
CA ILE A 122 2.15 -5.55 0.08
C ILE A 122 3.13 -5.97 -0.98
N ASP A 123 3.42 -7.25 -1.07
CA ASP A 123 4.20 -7.87 -2.13
C ASP A 123 3.45 -9.07 -2.73
N ASP A 124 4.13 -9.89 -3.53
CA ASP A 124 3.56 -11.10 -4.16
C ASP A 124 3.27 -12.24 -3.17
N SER A 125 3.76 -12.13 -1.94
CA SER A 125 3.67 -13.18 -0.91
C SER A 125 2.69 -12.84 0.21
N ALA A 126 2.59 -11.56 0.58
CA ALA A 126 1.83 -11.15 1.75
C ALA A 126 1.38 -9.68 1.73
N ALA A 127 0.39 -9.39 2.57
CA ALA A 127 0.10 -8.04 3.05
C ALA A 127 0.43 -7.96 4.54
N VAL A 128 1.38 -7.11 4.89
CA VAL A 128 1.94 -7.01 6.25
C VAL A 128 1.59 -5.66 6.86
N PHE A 129 0.88 -5.67 7.96
CA PHE A 129 0.58 -4.48 8.75
C PHE A 129 1.60 -4.32 9.88
N ASN A 130 2.12 -3.12 10.09
CA ASN A 130 3.02 -2.75 11.18
C ASN A 130 4.20 -3.73 11.36
N GLY A 131 4.82 -4.15 10.25
CA GLY A 131 5.95 -5.07 10.25
C GLY A 131 5.61 -6.50 10.71
N GLY A 132 4.33 -6.82 10.91
CA GLY A 132 3.89 -8.15 11.35
C GLY A 132 4.01 -8.40 12.86
N ASP A 133 4.30 -7.39 13.67
CA ASP A 133 4.57 -7.52 15.11
C ASP A 133 3.40 -8.12 15.91
N LEU A 134 2.17 -8.03 15.41
CA LEU A 134 0.97 -8.58 16.06
C LEU A 134 0.62 -10.02 15.60
N GLY A 135 1.47 -10.61 14.76
CA GLY A 135 1.20 -11.91 14.15
C GLY A 135 0.21 -11.86 12.99
N GLY A 136 -0.22 -13.02 12.50
CA GLY A 136 -1.16 -13.14 11.40
C GLY A 136 -2.60 -12.79 11.78
N LEU A 137 -3.42 -12.51 10.77
CA LEU A 137 -4.86 -12.39 10.94
C LEU A 137 -5.48 -13.75 11.29
N ILE A 138 -6.58 -13.71 12.03
CA ILE A 138 -7.27 -14.93 12.44
C ILE A 138 -7.94 -15.57 11.23
N ASN A 139 -7.66 -16.86 11.00
CA ASN A 139 -8.45 -17.67 10.08
C ASN A 139 -9.82 -17.96 10.72
N VAL A 140 -10.85 -17.26 10.28
CA VAL A 140 -12.18 -17.35 10.87
C VAL A 140 -12.79 -18.74 10.72
N ALA A 141 -12.47 -19.49 9.66
CA ALA A 141 -12.96 -20.85 9.47
C ALA A 141 -12.39 -21.79 10.55
N ASP A 142 -11.06 -21.78 10.72
CA ASP A 142 -10.39 -22.61 11.73
C ASP A 142 -10.81 -22.26 13.15
N LEU A 143 -11.02 -20.95 13.43
CA LEU A 143 -11.53 -20.49 14.73
C LEU A 143 -12.94 -21.01 14.97
N THR A 144 -13.84 -20.90 13.97
CA THR A 144 -15.22 -21.38 14.07
C THR A 144 -15.27 -22.89 14.31
N ASP A 145 -14.47 -23.65 13.60
CA ASP A 145 -14.39 -25.12 13.78
C ASP A 145 -13.86 -25.50 15.18
N ARG A 146 -12.91 -24.73 15.70
CA ARG A 146 -12.40 -24.93 17.07
C ARG A 146 -13.47 -24.63 18.11
N LEU A 147 -14.20 -23.51 17.96
CA LEU A 147 -15.32 -23.16 18.85
C LEU A 147 -16.40 -24.22 18.80
N ASN A 148 -16.80 -24.68 17.61
CA ASN A 148 -17.76 -25.76 17.42
C ASN A 148 -17.33 -27.06 18.12
N THR A 149 -16.04 -27.39 18.09
CA THR A 149 -15.53 -28.56 18.80
C THR A 149 -15.74 -28.44 20.31
N ILE A 150 -15.42 -27.28 20.89
CA ILE A 150 -15.61 -26.98 22.31
C ILE A 150 -17.08 -26.97 22.68
N GLU A 151 -17.91 -26.33 21.90
CA GLU A 151 -19.37 -26.23 22.13
C GLU A 151 -20.05 -27.59 22.07
N LYS A 152 -19.66 -28.45 21.11
CA LYS A 152 -20.13 -29.84 21.04
C LYS A 152 -19.73 -30.66 22.25
N ASP A 153 -18.49 -30.51 22.73
CA ASP A 153 -17.99 -31.22 23.91
C ASP A 153 -18.77 -30.79 25.17
N ILE A 154 -18.97 -29.49 25.34
CA ILE A 154 -19.80 -28.96 26.43
C ILE A 154 -21.25 -29.45 26.32
N ASN A 155 -21.83 -29.50 25.13
CA ASN A 155 -23.17 -29.99 24.90
C ASN A 155 -23.27 -31.50 25.19
N ASN A 156 -22.25 -32.27 24.84
CA ASN A 156 -22.15 -33.69 25.20
C ASN A 156 -22.12 -33.87 26.72
N LEU A 157 -21.28 -33.10 27.43
CA LEU A 157 -21.22 -33.12 28.88
C LEU A 157 -22.59 -32.78 29.51
N LYS A 158 -23.27 -31.75 29.00
CA LYS A 158 -24.65 -31.38 29.44
C LYS A 158 -25.64 -32.53 29.21
N SER A 159 -25.55 -33.22 28.09
CA SER A 159 -26.39 -34.37 27.75
C SER A 159 -26.15 -35.53 28.72
N VAL A 160 -24.91 -35.80 29.05
CA VAL A 160 -24.53 -36.87 30.05
C VAL A 160 -25.09 -36.50 31.40
N MET A 161 -24.93 -35.26 31.86
CA MET A 161 -25.49 -34.78 33.15
C MET A 161 -27.01 -34.81 33.17
N SER A 162 -27.69 -34.50 32.09
CA SER A 162 -29.15 -34.58 31.98
C SER A 162 -29.67 -36.03 32.04
N SER A 163 -28.98 -36.97 31.36
CA SER A 163 -29.38 -38.37 31.29
C SER A 163 -28.89 -39.21 32.48
N TRP A 164 -27.95 -38.68 33.26
CA TRP A 164 -27.39 -39.40 34.40
C TRP A 164 -28.49 -39.75 35.44
N VAL A 165 -28.52 -41.00 35.88
CA VAL A 165 -29.43 -41.49 36.91
C VAL A 165 -28.65 -41.66 38.20
N PRO A 166 -28.91 -40.83 39.24
CA PRO A 166 -28.20 -40.96 40.52
C PRO A 166 -28.54 -42.28 41.22
N VAL A 167 -27.59 -42.85 41.90
CA VAL A 167 -27.80 -44.00 42.79
C VAL A 167 -28.35 -43.47 44.11
N SER A 168 -29.19 -44.29 44.77
CA SER A 168 -29.78 -43.90 46.05
C SER A 168 -28.72 -43.71 47.13
N GLN A 169 -28.75 -42.59 47.84
CA GLN A 169 -27.88 -42.25 48.98
C GLN A 169 -26.40 -41.88 48.64
N ASP A 170 -26.04 -41.66 47.38
CA ASP A 170 -24.72 -41.20 46.97
C ASP A 170 -24.56 -39.67 46.88
N GLY A 171 -25.59 -38.91 47.19
CA GLY A 171 -25.62 -37.43 47.02
C GLY A 171 -25.83 -36.98 45.60
N GLY A 172 -25.88 -37.86 44.60
CA GLY A 172 -26.00 -37.56 43.17
C GLY A 172 -27.31 -36.88 42.83
N ALA A 173 -28.39 -37.14 43.57
CA ALA A 173 -29.67 -36.45 43.37
C ALA A 173 -29.57 -34.95 43.64
N ALA A 174 -28.84 -34.53 44.67
CA ALA A 174 -28.60 -33.11 44.96
C ALA A 174 -27.79 -32.43 43.87
N LEU A 175 -26.72 -33.08 43.39
CA LEU A 175 -25.90 -32.57 42.28
C LEU A 175 -26.72 -32.46 40.98
N LYS A 176 -27.47 -33.51 40.62
CA LYS A 176 -28.34 -33.50 39.45
C LYS A 176 -29.34 -32.35 39.50
N SER A 177 -29.99 -32.11 40.65
CA SER A 177 -30.88 -31.00 40.84
C SER A 177 -30.18 -29.64 40.64
N ALA A 178 -28.97 -29.49 41.19
CA ALA A 178 -28.21 -28.25 41.08
C ALA A 178 -27.80 -27.93 39.63
N VAL A 179 -27.46 -28.94 38.80
CA VAL A 179 -27.03 -28.73 37.42
C VAL A 179 -28.15 -28.77 36.39
N THR A 180 -29.38 -29.13 36.77
CA THR A 180 -30.51 -29.35 35.84
C THR A 180 -30.75 -28.14 34.92
N SER A 181 -30.79 -26.93 35.48
CA SER A 181 -30.99 -25.71 34.68
C SER A 181 -29.90 -25.42 33.69
N TRP A 182 -28.64 -25.69 34.05
CA TRP A 182 -27.49 -25.54 33.18
C TRP A 182 -27.44 -26.63 32.10
N ALA A 183 -27.64 -27.88 32.50
CA ALA A 183 -27.59 -29.02 31.59
C ALA A 183 -28.72 -29.01 30.54
N GLY A 184 -29.87 -28.45 30.89
CA GLY A 184 -30.99 -28.31 29.97
C GLY A 184 -30.86 -27.25 28.89
N LYS A 185 -29.83 -26.37 28.98
CA LYS A 185 -29.59 -25.29 28.00
C LYS A 185 -28.40 -25.64 27.11
N GLN A 186 -28.67 -26.19 25.92
CA GLN A 186 -27.63 -26.44 24.92
C GLN A 186 -27.04 -25.14 24.43
N LEU A 187 -25.76 -25.13 24.12
CA LEU A 187 -25.09 -24.05 23.38
C LEU A 187 -25.49 -24.13 21.91
N THR A 188 -25.77 -22.98 21.33
CA THR A 188 -25.87 -22.84 19.88
C THR A 188 -24.48 -22.95 19.28
N LEU A 189 -24.32 -23.75 18.24
CA LEU A 189 -23.01 -23.87 17.56
C LEU A 189 -22.69 -22.58 16.82
N SER A 190 -21.44 -22.18 16.93
CA SER A 190 -20.90 -21.02 16.23
C SER A 190 -21.00 -21.19 14.70
N GLN A 191 -21.39 -20.12 14.03
CA GLN A 191 -21.41 -20.03 12.57
C GLN A 191 -20.33 -19.04 12.12
N ARG A 192 -19.75 -19.28 10.96
CA ARG A 192 -18.76 -18.38 10.39
C ARG A 192 -19.27 -16.93 10.30
N GLY A 193 -20.52 -16.74 9.88
CA GLY A 193 -21.17 -15.44 9.77
C GLY A 193 -21.37 -14.71 11.11
N ASP A 194 -21.21 -15.39 12.27
CA ASP A 194 -21.27 -14.73 13.58
C ASP A 194 -20.01 -13.90 13.87
N TYR A 195 -18.90 -14.16 13.14
CA TYR A 195 -17.57 -13.62 13.40
C TYR A 195 -16.93 -12.94 12.18
N GLU A 196 -17.44 -13.21 10.99
CA GLU A 196 -16.89 -12.68 9.74
C GLU A 196 -17.43 -11.28 9.47
N ASP A 197 -16.51 -10.33 9.22
CA ASP A 197 -16.88 -9.04 8.66
C ASP A 197 -16.91 -9.17 7.13
N GLU A 198 -18.08 -9.05 6.52
CA GLU A 198 -18.26 -9.15 5.08
C GLU A 198 -17.67 -7.95 4.31
N ALA A 199 -17.43 -6.84 4.98
CA ALA A 199 -16.85 -5.63 4.38
C ALA A 199 -15.33 -5.68 4.29
N VAL A 200 -14.66 -6.46 5.18
CA VAL A 200 -13.20 -6.63 5.21
C VAL A 200 -12.87 -8.10 4.98
N LYS A 201 -12.44 -8.41 3.75
CA LYS A 201 -12.06 -9.78 3.34
C LYS A 201 -10.54 -9.89 3.21
N HIS A 202 -9.99 -11.03 3.53
CA HIS A 202 -8.57 -11.37 3.38
C HIS A 202 -8.42 -12.80 2.87
#